data_67a8a12ff5ac5e849e947da0cffffbd1
#
_entry.id   67a8a12ff5ac5e849e947da0cffffbd1
#
_cell.length_a   1.000
_cell.length_b   1.000
_cell.length_c   1.000
_cell.angle_alpha   90.00
_cell.angle_beta   90.00
_cell.angle_gamma   90.00
#
_symmetry.space_group_name_H-M   'P 1'
#
loop_
_entity.id
_entity.type
_entity.pdbx_description
1 polymer ?
#
loop_
_entity_poly.entity_id
_entity_poly.type
_entity_poly.pdbx_seq_one_letter_code
_entity_poly.pdbx_strand_id
1 'polypeptide(L)'
;MIPQYEVYAIKYAGVTKKESDNFIYNDKHDIDMDLDFFIWVIKHQDKVWLVDLGFGIEEAKRRNRKLIHTIDSALQLINIDYLSIEHVIITHMHFDHVGNLEYFPKAKFYLQDAEMNFATGRYMCHACIAQPFNVQDVMQMVNKVHQGNVNFIDGSEEIAPGISLHKVGGHTGGLQVVRVHTERGWVVLASDASHFYRNKMEKNPYPIVFNIGEMMEGFDLLDELASSSDHIIPGHDPDVLKHYPHSDLSLSTHVAVLHKSPKNSV
;
A
#
# COMPACT_ATOMS: atom_id res chain seq x y z
N MET A 1 2.72 13.67 24.57
CA MET A 1 1.79 13.87 23.45
C MET A 1 2.21 12.92 22.33
N ILE A 2 1.28 12.27 21.65
CA ILE A 2 1.56 11.43 20.48
C ILE A 2 2.00 12.36 19.34
N PRO A 3 3.09 12.07 18.61
CA PRO A 3 3.51 12.86 17.47
C PRO A 3 2.43 12.92 16.39
N GLN A 4 2.38 14.03 15.65
CA GLN A 4 1.57 14.16 14.44
C GLN A 4 2.48 14.04 13.23
N TYR A 5 2.14 13.12 12.33
CA TYR A 5 2.93 12.81 11.15
C TYR A 5 2.37 13.50 9.92
N GLU A 6 3.26 13.89 9.02
CA GLU A 6 2.93 14.18 7.63
C GLU A 6 2.82 12.86 6.88
N VAL A 7 1.78 12.72 6.05
CA VAL A 7 1.53 11.53 5.25
C VAL A 7 1.27 11.93 3.81
N TYR A 8 1.96 11.26 2.89
CA TYR A 8 1.86 11.50 1.46
C TYR A 8 1.56 10.21 0.71
N ALA A 9 0.69 10.26 -0.30
CA ALA A 9 0.56 9.24 -1.33
C ALA A 9 1.26 9.74 -2.60
N ILE A 10 2.11 8.92 -3.18
CA ILE A 10 2.84 9.24 -4.42
C ILE A 10 2.47 8.22 -5.48
N LYS A 11 1.80 8.67 -6.53
CA LYS A 11 1.49 7.84 -7.69
C LYS A 11 2.76 7.61 -8.50
N TYR A 12 3.17 6.35 -8.63
CA TYR A 12 4.36 5.99 -9.41
C TYR A 12 4.03 5.25 -10.70
N ALA A 13 2.81 4.69 -10.84
CA ALA A 13 2.37 3.98 -12.04
C ALA A 13 0.85 4.00 -12.18
N GLY A 14 0.35 3.50 -13.32
CA GLY A 14 -1.08 3.36 -13.57
C GLY A 14 -1.40 2.30 -14.62
N VAL A 15 -2.65 1.88 -14.65
CA VAL A 15 -3.23 1.03 -15.69
C VAL A 15 -4.73 1.31 -15.83
N THR A 16 -5.24 1.26 -17.04
CA THR A 16 -6.69 1.24 -17.29
C THR A 16 -7.15 -0.21 -17.42
N LYS A 17 -8.19 -0.57 -16.70
CA LYS A 17 -8.82 -1.90 -16.70
C LYS A 17 -10.31 -1.74 -16.99
N LYS A 18 -11.01 -2.86 -17.14
CA LYS A 18 -12.47 -2.85 -17.08
C LYS A 18 -12.94 -2.80 -15.62
N GLU A 19 -14.10 -2.18 -15.38
CA GLU A 19 -14.69 -2.14 -14.05
C GLU A 19 -14.92 -3.56 -13.51
N SER A 20 -15.33 -4.49 -14.38
CA SER A 20 -15.50 -5.91 -14.07
C SER A 20 -14.22 -6.61 -13.56
N ASP A 21 -13.04 -6.06 -13.86
CA ASP A 21 -11.76 -6.58 -13.34
C ASP A 21 -11.45 -6.10 -11.91
N ASN A 22 -12.25 -5.17 -11.37
CA ASN A 22 -11.97 -4.49 -10.10
C ASN A 22 -12.96 -4.84 -8.97
N PHE A 23 -14.01 -5.62 -9.28
CA PHE A 23 -15.06 -6.03 -8.33
C PHE A 23 -15.46 -7.48 -8.53
N ILE A 24 -15.70 -8.23 -7.44
CA ILE A 24 -16.19 -9.62 -7.53
C ILE A 24 -17.58 -9.67 -8.16
N TYR A 25 -18.48 -8.76 -7.74
CA TYR A 25 -19.80 -8.63 -8.33
C TYR A 25 -19.79 -7.48 -9.32
N ASN A 26 -20.01 -7.79 -10.60
CA ASN A 26 -19.88 -6.86 -11.70
C ASN A 26 -21.24 -6.24 -12.06
N ASP A 27 -21.21 -4.97 -12.47
CA ASP A 27 -22.32 -4.33 -13.15
C ASP A 27 -22.41 -4.82 -14.62
N LYS A 28 -23.60 -4.70 -15.21
CA LYS A 28 -23.85 -4.98 -16.64
C LYS A 28 -23.22 -3.93 -17.57
N HIS A 29 -22.93 -2.74 -17.06
CA HIS A 29 -22.34 -1.63 -17.80
C HIS A 29 -20.84 -1.56 -17.55
N ASP A 30 -20.09 -2.43 -18.21
CA ASP A 30 -18.64 -2.56 -18.04
C ASP A 30 -17.90 -1.40 -18.73
N ILE A 31 -17.48 -0.42 -17.96
CA ILE A 31 -16.75 0.77 -18.42
C ILE A 31 -15.23 0.64 -18.15
N ASP A 32 -14.44 1.49 -18.78
CA ASP A 32 -13.04 1.62 -18.47
C ASP A 32 -12.86 2.31 -17.09
N MET A 33 -12.00 1.75 -16.26
CA MET A 33 -11.71 2.23 -14.92
C MET A 33 -10.20 2.25 -14.70
N ASP A 34 -9.67 3.42 -14.34
CA ASP A 34 -8.25 3.57 -14.05
C ASP A 34 -7.93 3.00 -12.65
N LEU A 35 -6.76 2.39 -12.55
CA LEU A 35 -6.16 1.90 -11.31
C LEU A 35 -4.76 2.53 -11.21
N ASP A 36 -4.53 3.27 -10.14
CA ASP A 36 -3.27 3.91 -9.83
C ASP A 36 -2.44 3.07 -8.85
N PHE A 37 -1.13 3.17 -8.99
CA PHE A 37 -0.20 2.51 -8.07
C PHE A 37 0.48 3.57 -7.22
N PHE A 38 0.39 3.41 -5.90
CA PHE A 38 0.94 4.34 -4.92
C PHE A 38 2.05 3.69 -4.08
N ILE A 39 2.98 4.53 -3.66
CA ILE A 39 3.78 4.35 -2.45
C ILE A 39 3.37 5.43 -1.47
N TRP A 40 3.54 5.19 -0.17
CA TRP A 40 3.21 6.19 0.85
C TRP A 40 4.45 6.55 1.67
N VAL A 41 4.50 7.80 2.08
CA VAL A 41 5.56 8.32 2.93
C VAL A 41 4.96 8.88 4.20
N ILE A 42 5.47 8.46 5.34
CA ILE A 42 5.15 8.97 6.67
C ILE A 42 6.38 9.69 7.19
N LYS A 43 6.23 10.97 7.55
CA LYS A 43 7.36 11.82 7.95
C LYS A 43 7.06 12.56 9.24
N HIS A 44 8.06 12.62 10.11
CA HIS A 44 8.06 13.50 11.28
C HIS A 44 9.49 13.98 11.55
N GLN A 45 9.74 15.27 11.44
CA GLN A 45 11.09 15.85 11.49
C GLN A 45 12.02 15.16 10.46
N ASP A 46 13.13 14.60 10.92
CA ASP A 46 14.11 13.92 10.05
C ASP A 46 13.84 12.41 9.86
N LYS A 47 12.80 11.88 10.52
CA LYS A 47 12.43 10.46 10.43
C LYS A 47 11.42 10.21 9.31
N VAL A 48 11.71 9.21 8.50
CA VAL A 48 10.88 8.80 7.37
C VAL A 48 10.61 7.30 7.46
N TRP A 49 9.34 6.93 7.31
CA TRP A 49 8.89 5.57 7.03
C TRP A 49 8.31 5.53 5.63
N LEU A 50 8.84 4.66 4.81
CA LEU A 50 8.29 4.38 3.48
C LEU A 50 7.33 3.19 3.59
N VAL A 51 6.14 3.29 3.01
CA VAL A 51 5.17 2.20 2.94
C VAL A 51 5.08 1.75 1.50
N ASP A 52 5.43 0.51 1.28
CA ASP A 52 5.59 -0.17 0.01
C ASP A 52 6.65 0.43 -0.91
N LEU A 53 7.09 -0.35 -1.89
CA LEU A 53 8.24 -0.02 -2.73
C LEU A 53 7.90 0.02 -4.23
N GLY A 54 6.67 -0.29 -4.60
CA GLY A 54 6.29 -0.35 -6.00
C GLY A 54 7.00 -1.46 -6.77
N PHE A 55 7.08 -1.30 -8.09
CA PHE A 55 7.78 -2.19 -9.02
C PHE A 55 8.74 -1.43 -9.92
N GLY A 56 9.76 -2.14 -10.44
CA GLY A 56 10.73 -1.58 -11.36
C GLY A 56 10.31 -1.66 -12.84
N ILE A 57 11.16 -1.14 -13.73
CA ILE A 57 10.92 -1.00 -15.17
C ILE A 57 10.63 -2.35 -15.84
N GLU A 58 11.37 -3.40 -15.50
CA GLU A 58 11.21 -4.71 -16.13
C GLU A 58 9.89 -5.37 -15.76
N GLU A 59 9.46 -5.23 -14.51
CA GLU A 59 8.17 -5.73 -14.05
C GLU A 59 7.01 -4.93 -14.67
N ALA A 60 7.16 -3.61 -14.82
CA ALA A 60 6.22 -2.75 -15.54
C ALA A 60 6.00 -3.24 -16.97
N LYS A 61 7.08 -3.53 -17.70
CA LYS A 61 7.03 -4.08 -19.07
C LYS A 61 6.36 -5.45 -19.09
N ARG A 62 6.78 -6.36 -18.20
CA ARG A 62 6.27 -7.73 -18.12
C ARG A 62 4.77 -7.80 -17.90
N ARG A 63 4.24 -6.87 -17.08
CA ARG A 63 2.81 -6.80 -16.71
C ARG A 63 2.02 -5.78 -17.51
N ASN A 64 2.64 -5.11 -18.49
CA ASN A 64 2.01 -4.06 -19.28
C ASN A 64 1.42 -2.95 -18.38
N ARG A 65 2.24 -2.42 -17.45
CA ARG A 65 1.89 -1.30 -16.56
C ARG A 65 2.62 -0.04 -17.03
N LYS A 66 1.94 1.10 -16.96
CA LYS A 66 2.52 2.40 -17.30
C LYS A 66 3.30 2.93 -16.07
N LEU A 67 4.61 2.69 -16.05
CA LEU A 67 5.49 3.32 -15.05
C LEU A 67 5.61 4.81 -15.37
N ILE A 68 5.38 5.66 -14.37
CA ILE A 68 5.47 7.11 -14.46
C ILE A 68 6.77 7.58 -13.79
N HIS A 69 7.05 7.05 -12.61
CA HIS A 69 8.23 7.37 -11.81
C HIS A 69 8.91 6.07 -11.34
N THR A 70 10.23 6.03 -11.41
CA THR A 70 11.01 5.05 -10.63
C THR A 70 10.95 5.43 -9.15
N ILE A 71 11.23 4.48 -8.25
CA ILE A 71 11.07 4.69 -6.79
C ILE A 71 11.89 5.91 -6.28
N ASP A 72 13.11 6.06 -6.75
CA ASP A 72 13.98 7.20 -6.43
C ASP A 72 13.42 8.52 -6.95
N SER A 73 12.93 8.55 -8.20
CA SER A 73 12.32 9.76 -8.76
C SER A 73 10.98 10.12 -8.13
N ALA A 74 10.20 9.12 -7.69
CA ALA A 74 8.96 9.34 -6.95
C ALA A 74 9.23 10.03 -5.59
N LEU A 75 10.21 9.54 -4.84
CA LEU A 75 10.61 10.13 -3.55
C LEU A 75 11.18 11.53 -3.70
N GLN A 76 11.88 11.80 -4.82
CA GLN A 76 12.40 13.13 -5.13
C GLN A 76 11.30 14.19 -5.32
N LEU A 77 10.07 13.80 -5.71
CA LEU A 77 8.94 14.74 -5.83
C LEU A 77 8.62 15.48 -4.50
N ILE A 78 8.94 14.85 -3.37
CA ILE A 78 8.77 15.44 -2.03
C ILE A 78 10.11 15.66 -1.31
N ASN A 79 11.20 15.78 -2.08
CA ASN A 79 12.56 16.07 -1.61
C ASN A 79 13.09 15.03 -0.59
N ILE A 80 12.83 13.75 -0.81
CA ILE A 80 13.38 12.66 0.01
C ILE A 80 14.47 11.94 -0.79
N ASP A 81 15.66 11.85 -0.20
CA ASP A 81 16.72 10.98 -0.68
C ASP A 81 16.43 9.53 -0.26
N TYR A 82 16.21 8.66 -1.24
CA TYR A 82 15.91 7.25 -0.98
C TYR A 82 17.03 6.53 -0.20
N LEU A 83 18.28 6.97 -0.32
CA LEU A 83 19.42 6.41 0.42
C LEU A 83 19.39 6.74 1.92
N SER A 84 18.59 7.73 2.32
CA SER A 84 18.41 8.10 3.73
C SER A 84 17.32 7.28 4.45
N ILE A 85 16.55 6.47 3.72
CA ILE A 85 15.44 5.72 4.30
C ILE A 85 15.96 4.52 5.11
N GLU A 86 15.60 4.49 6.38
CA GLU A 86 15.97 3.44 7.33
C GLU A 86 14.80 2.54 7.73
N HIS A 87 13.56 2.93 7.43
CA HIS A 87 12.35 2.19 7.80
C HIS A 87 11.45 2.00 6.58
N VAL A 88 11.16 0.74 6.25
CA VAL A 88 10.26 0.35 5.16
C VAL A 88 9.19 -0.59 5.71
N ILE A 89 7.93 -0.24 5.52
CA ILE A 89 6.79 -1.08 5.86
C ILE A 89 6.30 -1.74 4.57
N ILE A 90 6.28 -3.06 4.55
CA ILE A 90 5.73 -3.84 3.43
C ILE A 90 4.33 -4.30 3.85
N THR A 91 3.31 -3.79 3.14
CA THR A 91 1.92 -4.15 3.44
C THR A 91 1.64 -5.61 3.11
N HIS A 92 2.12 -6.07 1.97
CA HIS A 92 2.10 -7.47 1.54
C HIS A 92 3.09 -7.70 0.39
N MET A 93 3.26 -8.94 -0.05
CA MET A 93 4.34 -9.30 -0.97
C MET A 93 3.92 -9.45 -2.44
N HIS A 94 2.86 -8.80 -2.90
CA HIS A 94 2.57 -8.70 -4.33
C HIS A 94 3.59 -7.80 -5.04
N PHE A 95 3.74 -8.00 -6.33
CA PHE A 95 4.78 -7.38 -7.18
C PHE A 95 4.82 -5.85 -7.11
N ASP A 96 3.68 -5.22 -6.87
CA ASP A 96 3.50 -3.77 -6.85
C ASP A 96 3.68 -3.13 -5.47
N HIS A 97 4.02 -3.93 -4.46
CA HIS A 97 4.28 -3.49 -3.09
C HIS A 97 5.70 -3.81 -2.61
N VAL A 98 6.30 -4.90 -3.07
CA VAL A 98 7.58 -5.41 -2.52
C VAL A 98 8.76 -5.35 -3.50
N GLY A 99 8.59 -4.75 -4.68
CA GLY A 99 9.71 -4.55 -5.62
C GLY A 99 10.76 -3.56 -5.10
N ASN A 100 11.81 -3.35 -5.88
CA ASN A 100 12.84 -2.33 -5.62
C ASN A 100 13.58 -2.45 -4.25
N LEU A 101 13.61 -3.62 -3.63
CA LEU A 101 14.26 -3.86 -2.32
C LEU A 101 15.75 -3.49 -2.30
N GLU A 102 16.42 -3.56 -3.44
CA GLU A 102 17.83 -3.24 -3.62
C GLU A 102 18.14 -1.75 -3.45
N TYR A 103 17.17 -0.86 -3.65
CA TYR A 103 17.35 0.59 -3.46
C TYR A 103 17.53 0.96 -1.98
N PHE A 104 17.16 0.08 -1.04
CA PHE A 104 17.12 0.37 0.39
C PHE A 104 18.07 -0.54 1.19
N PRO A 105 19.39 -0.41 0.99
CA PRO A 105 20.37 -1.31 1.61
C PRO A 105 20.49 -1.14 3.14
N LYS A 106 20.11 0.04 3.67
CA LYS A 106 20.19 0.37 5.10
C LYS A 106 18.89 0.11 5.85
N ALA A 107 17.79 -0.13 5.12
CA ALA A 107 16.47 -0.18 5.70
C ALA A 107 16.23 -1.44 6.54
N LYS A 108 15.46 -1.28 7.61
CA LYS A 108 14.73 -2.34 8.30
C LYS A 108 13.33 -2.43 7.69
N PHE A 109 12.94 -3.64 7.34
CA PHE A 109 11.66 -3.94 6.72
C PHE A 109 10.70 -4.48 7.78
N TYR A 110 9.48 -3.95 7.84
CA TYR A 110 8.43 -4.42 8.74
C TYR A 110 7.43 -5.26 7.93
N LEU A 111 7.31 -6.54 8.26
CA LEU A 111 6.51 -7.52 7.52
C LEU A 111 5.79 -8.46 8.47
N GLN A 112 4.56 -8.83 8.18
CA GLN A 112 3.85 -9.85 8.95
C GLN A 112 4.49 -11.24 8.77
N ASP A 113 4.64 -11.99 9.87
CA ASP A 113 5.01 -13.41 9.85
C ASP A 113 4.11 -14.21 8.91
N ALA A 114 2.81 -13.95 8.98
CA ALA A 114 1.80 -14.59 8.15
C ALA A 114 2.03 -14.33 6.65
N GLU A 115 2.50 -13.14 6.27
CA GLU A 115 2.74 -12.80 4.87
C GLU A 115 3.96 -13.53 4.32
N MET A 116 5.05 -13.58 5.10
CA MET A 116 6.23 -14.36 4.70
C MET A 116 5.91 -15.84 4.57
N ASN A 117 5.14 -16.40 5.53
CA ASN A 117 4.67 -17.78 5.47
C ASN A 117 3.77 -18.03 4.25
N PHE A 118 2.90 -17.08 3.91
CA PHE A 118 2.02 -17.17 2.73
C PHE A 118 2.82 -17.15 1.43
N ALA A 119 3.72 -16.16 1.26
CA ALA A 119 4.51 -15.96 0.04
C ALA A 119 5.52 -17.07 -0.24
N THR A 120 5.88 -17.89 0.76
CA THR A 120 6.80 -19.03 0.62
C THR A 120 6.14 -20.37 0.88
N GLY A 121 4.83 -20.38 1.16
CA GLY A 121 4.07 -21.55 1.55
C GLY A 121 3.48 -22.34 0.37
N ARG A 122 2.72 -23.38 0.73
CA ARG A 122 2.11 -24.33 -0.24
C ARG A 122 1.19 -23.69 -1.27
N TYR A 123 0.58 -22.55 -0.95
CA TYR A 123 -0.36 -21.86 -1.85
C TYR A 123 0.33 -21.29 -3.10
N MET A 124 1.62 -21.00 -3.03
CA MET A 124 2.40 -20.56 -4.18
C MET A 124 2.59 -21.65 -5.26
N CYS A 125 2.21 -22.89 -4.98
CA CYS A 125 2.13 -23.96 -5.99
C CYS A 125 0.92 -23.80 -6.93
N HIS A 126 -0.04 -22.92 -6.62
CA HIS A 126 -1.24 -22.67 -7.41
C HIS A 126 -1.08 -21.39 -8.23
N ALA A 127 -1.07 -21.51 -9.55
CA ALA A 127 -0.78 -20.41 -10.47
C ALA A 127 -1.70 -19.18 -10.25
N CYS A 128 -2.97 -19.39 -9.94
CA CYS A 128 -3.93 -18.29 -9.71
C CYS A 128 -3.60 -17.47 -8.44
N ILE A 129 -2.99 -18.09 -7.42
CA ILE A 129 -2.56 -17.41 -6.19
C ILE A 129 -1.17 -16.80 -6.35
N ALA A 130 -0.26 -17.52 -7.02
CA ALA A 130 1.12 -17.08 -7.23
C ALA A 130 1.26 -15.95 -8.27
N GLN A 131 0.28 -15.78 -9.16
CA GLN A 131 0.35 -14.84 -10.28
C GLN A 131 0.66 -13.39 -9.87
N PRO A 132 0.10 -12.83 -8.76
CA PRO A 132 0.42 -11.47 -8.32
C PRO A 132 1.81 -11.34 -7.70
N PHE A 133 2.49 -12.44 -7.37
CA PHE A 133 3.83 -12.41 -6.80
C PHE A 133 4.90 -12.35 -7.89
N ASN A 134 6.04 -11.73 -7.55
CA ASN A 134 7.27 -11.88 -8.30
C ASN A 134 8.25 -12.71 -7.45
N VAL A 135 8.64 -13.88 -7.95
CA VAL A 135 9.52 -14.79 -7.20
C VAL A 135 10.88 -14.17 -6.86
N GLN A 136 11.38 -13.25 -7.69
CA GLN A 136 12.65 -12.58 -7.42
C GLN A 136 12.55 -11.64 -6.20
N ASP A 137 11.44 -10.94 -6.06
CA ASP A 137 11.19 -10.06 -4.92
C ASP A 137 11.03 -10.88 -3.63
N VAL A 138 10.33 -12.02 -3.71
CA VAL A 138 10.22 -12.98 -2.59
C VAL A 138 11.61 -13.49 -2.18
N MET A 139 12.46 -13.89 -3.14
CA MET A 139 13.83 -14.34 -2.86
C MET A 139 14.69 -13.23 -2.26
N GLN A 140 14.55 -11.99 -2.73
CA GLN A 140 15.24 -10.83 -2.15
C GLN A 140 14.78 -10.60 -0.71
N MET A 141 13.48 -10.71 -0.40
CA MET A 141 12.99 -10.57 0.98
C MET A 141 13.53 -11.69 1.87
N VAL A 142 13.60 -12.95 1.40
CA VAL A 142 14.28 -14.05 2.13
C VAL A 142 15.72 -13.68 2.44
N ASN A 143 16.45 -13.09 1.50
CA ASN A 143 17.82 -12.62 1.75
C ASN A 143 17.86 -11.53 2.83
N LYS A 144 16.90 -10.57 2.82
CA LYS A 144 16.80 -9.55 3.88
C LYS A 144 16.55 -10.17 5.26
N VAL A 145 15.75 -11.24 5.34
CA VAL A 145 15.53 -12.00 6.59
C VAL A 145 16.87 -12.56 7.10
N HIS A 146 17.62 -13.27 6.26
CA HIS A 146 18.90 -13.85 6.65
C HIS A 146 20.01 -12.84 6.97
N GLN A 147 19.87 -11.61 6.45
CA GLN A 147 20.72 -10.48 6.80
C GLN A 147 20.33 -9.81 8.14
N GLY A 148 19.24 -10.24 8.78
CA GLY A 148 18.70 -9.62 9.99
C GLY A 148 18.09 -8.23 9.75
N ASN A 149 17.62 -7.95 8.54
CA ASN A 149 17.05 -6.66 8.15
C ASN A 149 15.51 -6.65 8.15
N VAL A 150 14.86 -7.72 8.59
CA VAL A 150 13.39 -7.78 8.70
C VAL A 150 12.99 -7.81 10.17
N ASN A 151 12.08 -6.91 10.54
CA ASN A 151 11.35 -6.91 11.79
C ASN A 151 10.00 -7.56 11.53
N PHE A 152 9.82 -8.78 12.02
CA PHE A 152 8.57 -9.48 11.89
C PHE A 152 7.52 -8.96 12.87
N ILE A 153 6.29 -8.86 12.38
CA ILE A 153 5.11 -8.43 13.13
C ILE A 153 4.14 -9.62 13.20
N ASP A 154 3.58 -9.89 14.37
CA ASP A 154 2.52 -10.90 14.53
C ASP A 154 1.22 -10.22 14.97
N GLY A 155 0.33 -9.99 14.02
CA GLY A 155 -0.95 -9.33 14.26
C GLY A 155 -0.85 -7.80 14.30
N SER A 156 -0.99 -7.19 15.48
CA SER A 156 -0.98 -5.72 15.63
C SER A 156 0.16 -5.26 16.52
N GLU A 157 0.93 -4.25 16.07
CA GLU A 157 2.08 -3.71 16.80
C GLU A 157 2.24 -2.21 16.56
N GLU A 158 2.55 -1.44 17.61
CA GLU A 158 2.99 -0.05 17.49
C GLU A 158 4.51 -0.01 17.28
N ILE A 159 4.95 0.36 16.07
CA ILE A 159 6.37 0.40 15.68
C ILE A 159 7.06 1.72 16.01
N ALA A 160 6.28 2.78 16.21
CA ALA A 160 6.71 4.08 16.71
C ALA A 160 5.50 4.77 17.35
N PRO A 161 5.69 5.69 18.33
CA PRO A 161 4.57 6.40 18.93
C PRO A 161 3.67 7.07 17.88
N GLY A 162 2.44 6.56 17.70
CA GLY A 162 1.51 7.06 16.69
C GLY A 162 1.61 6.41 15.30
N ILE A 163 2.42 5.37 15.13
CA ILE A 163 2.42 4.50 13.94
C ILE A 163 2.23 3.06 14.38
N SER A 164 1.14 2.43 13.97
CA SER A 164 0.86 1.02 14.25
C SER A 164 0.50 0.25 13.00
N LEU A 165 0.89 -1.01 12.99
CA LEU A 165 0.62 -1.98 11.92
C LEU A 165 -0.46 -2.94 12.42
N HIS A 166 -1.38 -3.29 11.54
CA HIS A 166 -2.49 -4.18 11.89
C HIS A 166 -2.66 -5.21 10.77
N LYS A 167 -2.57 -6.50 11.12
CA LYS A 167 -2.89 -7.57 10.18
C LYS A 167 -4.38 -7.56 9.87
N VAL A 168 -4.71 -7.57 8.59
CA VAL A 168 -6.09 -7.70 8.08
C VAL A 168 -6.29 -9.07 7.43
N GLY A 169 -5.34 -9.52 6.61
CA GLY A 169 -5.52 -10.72 5.79
C GLY A 169 -6.46 -10.48 4.61
N GLY A 170 -7.10 -11.54 4.15
CA GLY A 170 -8.11 -11.51 3.09
C GLY A 170 -7.53 -11.45 1.69
N HIS A 171 -6.90 -10.38 1.29
CA HIS A 171 -6.25 -10.22 -0.01
C HIS A 171 -5.06 -11.19 -0.18
N THR A 172 -4.17 -11.21 0.80
CA THR A 172 -3.16 -12.26 1.03
C THR A 172 -3.33 -12.85 2.43
N GLY A 173 -2.53 -13.85 2.78
CA GLY A 173 -2.60 -14.46 4.11
C GLY A 173 -2.10 -13.58 5.25
N GLY A 174 -1.33 -12.54 4.93
CA GLY A 174 -0.70 -11.67 5.91
C GLY A 174 -0.76 -10.18 5.57
N LEU A 175 -1.65 -9.76 4.69
CA LEU A 175 -1.85 -8.33 4.40
C LEU A 175 -1.99 -7.53 5.69
N GLN A 176 -1.24 -6.44 5.82
CA GLN A 176 -1.34 -5.47 6.91
C GLN A 176 -1.65 -4.07 6.41
N VAL A 177 -2.29 -3.29 7.26
CA VAL A 177 -2.56 -1.86 7.06
C VAL A 177 -1.77 -1.03 8.04
N VAL A 178 -1.56 0.25 7.71
CA VAL A 178 -0.77 1.18 8.52
C VAL A 178 -1.70 2.25 9.09
N ARG A 179 -1.76 2.34 10.42
CA ARG A 179 -2.49 3.39 11.13
C ARG A 179 -1.54 4.47 11.60
N VAL A 180 -1.80 5.72 11.26
CA VAL A 180 -0.92 6.86 11.51
C VAL A 180 -1.66 7.99 12.17
N HIS A 181 -1.12 8.53 13.27
CA HIS A 181 -1.65 9.73 13.93
C HIS A 181 -1.21 10.99 13.19
N THR A 182 -2.17 11.77 12.71
CA THR A 182 -1.95 13.00 11.95
C THR A 182 -2.63 14.20 12.61
N GLU A 183 -2.44 15.40 12.08
CA GLU A 183 -3.14 16.61 12.60
C GLU A 183 -4.66 16.54 12.51
N ARG A 184 -5.20 15.72 11.58
CA ARG A 184 -6.65 15.51 11.41
C ARG A 184 -7.19 14.27 12.12
N GLY A 185 -6.35 13.54 12.84
CA GLY A 185 -6.70 12.30 13.54
C GLY A 185 -5.97 11.07 12.99
N TRP A 186 -6.55 9.90 13.20
CA TRP A 186 -5.98 8.62 12.79
C TRP A 186 -6.31 8.31 11.34
N VAL A 187 -5.30 8.38 10.48
CA VAL A 187 -5.37 7.96 9.07
C VAL A 187 -4.96 6.49 8.97
N VAL A 188 -5.67 5.73 8.15
CA VAL A 188 -5.38 4.33 7.83
C VAL A 188 -5.02 4.22 6.35
N LEU A 189 -3.79 3.82 6.06
CA LEU A 189 -3.36 3.42 4.73
C LEU A 189 -3.80 1.98 4.53
N ALA A 190 -4.91 1.80 3.83
CA ALA A 190 -5.58 0.52 3.70
C ALA A 190 -4.87 -0.44 2.75
N SER A 191 -4.01 0.07 1.86
CA SER A 191 -3.41 -0.75 0.80
C SER A 191 -4.48 -1.62 0.14
N ASP A 192 -4.22 -2.89 -0.07
CA ASP A 192 -5.09 -3.82 -0.78
C ASP A 192 -6.19 -4.45 0.10
N ALA A 193 -6.30 -4.01 1.37
CA ALA A 193 -7.52 -4.25 2.14
C ALA A 193 -8.73 -3.54 1.50
N SER A 194 -8.51 -2.44 0.76
CA SER A 194 -9.50 -1.83 -0.13
C SER A 194 -8.78 -1.16 -1.31
N HIS A 195 -8.89 -1.70 -2.51
CA HIS A 195 -8.26 -1.12 -3.70
C HIS A 195 -8.88 0.22 -4.06
N PHE A 196 -10.21 0.31 -4.00
CA PHE A 196 -11.00 1.51 -4.29
C PHE A 196 -11.89 1.85 -3.10
N TYR A 197 -12.28 3.10 -2.96
CA TYR A 197 -13.30 3.50 -1.98
C TYR A 197 -14.57 2.66 -2.13
N ARG A 198 -14.97 2.39 -3.37
CA ARG A 198 -16.16 1.59 -3.69
C ARG A 198 -16.08 0.15 -3.20
N ASN A 199 -14.91 -0.50 -3.20
CA ASN A 199 -14.79 -1.88 -2.71
C ASN A 199 -15.32 -2.00 -1.27
N LYS A 200 -14.89 -1.08 -0.39
CA LYS A 200 -15.34 -1.05 1.00
C LYS A 200 -16.77 -0.55 1.13
N MET A 201 -17.14 0.56 0.48
CA MET A 201 -18.46 1.18 0.58
C MET A 201 -19.58 0.23 0.13
N GLU A 202 -19.37 -0.50 -0.95
CA GLU A 202 -20.32 -1.45 -1.52
C GLU A 202 -20.17 -2.86 -0.96
N LYS A 203 -19.19 -3.08 -0.06
CA LYS A 203 -18.80 -4.40 0.43
C LYS A 203 -18.58 -5.40 -0.72
N ASN A 204 -17.92 -4.93 -1.77
CA ASN A 204 -17.65 -5.65 -3.00
C ASN A 204 -16.14 -5.73 -3.28
N PRO A 205 -15.44 -6.77 -2.76
CA PRO A 205 -14.00 -6.86 -2.81
C PRO A 205 -13.41 -6.90 -4.22
N TYR A 206 -12.13 -6.53 -4.31
CA TYR A 206 -11.32 -6.73 -5.50
C TYR A 206 -11.12 -8.23 -5.76
N PRO A 207 -11.13 -8.69 -7.04
CA PRO A 207 -11.12 -10.12 -7.38
C PRO A 207 -9.85 -10.90 -7.01
N ILE A 208 -8.70 -10.23 -6.85
CA ILE A 208 -7.51 -10.88 -6.28
C ILE A 208 -7.71 -10.93 -4.75
N VAL A 209 -8.23 -12.03 -4.27
CA VAL A 209 -8.56 -12.23 -2.86
C VAL A 209 -8.35 -13.70 -2.49
N PHE A 210 -7.58 -13.94 -1.42
CA PHE A 210 -7.32 -15.28 -0.90
C PHE A 210 -8.45 -15.78 0.01
N ASN A 211 -8.97 -14.91 0.87
CA ASN A 211 -10.05 -15.23 1.80
C ASN A 211 -11.08 -14.09 1.85
N ILE A 212 -12.24 -14.31 1.22
CA ILE A 212 -13.30 -13.30 1.17
C ILE A 212 -13.86 -12.97 2.56
N GLY A 213 -13.96 -13.97 3.47
CA GLY A 213 -14.46 -13.75 4.83
C GLY A 213 -13.58 -12.78 5.60
N GLU A 214 -12.24 -13.03 5.63
CA GLU A 214 -11.27 -12.13 6.25
C GLU A 214 -11.28 -10.74 5.60
N MET A 215 -11.47 -10.65 4.28
CA MET A 215 -11.56 -9.37 3.58
C MET A 215 -12.77 -8.55 4.05
N MET A 216 -13.91 -9.20 4.26
CA MET A 216 -15.12 -8.53 4.75
C MET A 216 -14.96 -8.03 6.19
N GLU A 217 -14.36 -8.85 7.07
CA GLU A 217 -14.00 -8.45 8.43
C GLU A 217 -12.96 -7.34 8.44
N GLY A 218 -12.05 -7.36 7.44
CA GLY A 218 -11.06 -6.32 7.21
C GLY A 218 -11.68 -4.95 6.95
N PHE A 219 -12.78 -4.87 6.20
CA PHE A 219 -13.49 -3.60 5.99
C PHE A 219 -14.03 -3.02 7.30
N ASP A 220 -14.55 -3.85 8.19
CA ASP A 220 -15.04 -3.42 9.49
C ASP A 220 -13.88 -2.97 10.39
N LEU A 221 -12.74 -3.67 10.36
CA LEU A 221 -11.52 -3.27 11.07
C LEU A 221 -10.97 -1.92 10.59
N LEU A 222 -11.05 -1.62 9.29
CA LEU A 222 -10.63 -0.29 8.79
C LEU A 222 -11.45 0.84 9.43
N ASP A 223 -12.77 0.63 9.64
CA ASP A 223 -13.64 1.61 10.31
C ASP A 223 -13.28 1.79 11.79
N GLU A 224 -12.89 0.70 12.47
CA GLU A 224 -12.47 0.76 13.88
C GLU A 224 -11.14 1.49 14.08
N LEU A 225 -10.22 1.36 13.12
CA LEU A 225 -8.89 1.94 13.19
C LEU A 225 -8.85 3.43 12.82
N ALA A 226 -9.72 3.87 11.91
CA ALA A 226 -9.74 5.21 11.39
C ALA A 226 -10.57 6.18 12.24
N SER A 227 -10.25 7.48 12.22
CA SER A 227 -11.07 8.48 12.91
C SER A 227 -12.43 8.71 12.25
N SER A 228 -12.54 8.49 10.95
CA SER A 228 -13.78 8.48 10.16
C SER A 228 -13.54 7.82 8.81
N SER A 229 -14.59 7.64 7.99
CA SER A 229 -14.48 7.10 6.64
C SER A 229 -13.48 7.87 5.77
N ASP A 230 -13.44 9.20 5.87
CA ASP A 230 -12.49 10.06 5.16
C ASP A 230 -11.02 9.82 5.55
N HIS A 231 -10.75 9.10 6.63
CA HIS A 231 -9.40 8.76 7.08
C HIS A 231 -8.91 7.42 6.54
N ILE A 232 -9.73 6.69 5.79
CA ILE A 232 -9.34 5.41 5.16
C ILE A 232 -8.89 5.69 3.74
N ILE A 233 -7.62 5.40 3.44
CA ILE A 233 -6.98 5.65 2.15
C ILE A 233 -6.84 4.33 1.40
N PRO A 234 -7.55 4.13 0.29
CA PRO A 234 -7.46 2.91 -0.51
C PRO A 234 -6.12 2.79 -1.24
N GLY A 235 -5.78 1.56 -1.64
CA GLY A 235 -4.48 1.23 -2.24
C GLY A 235 -4.30 1.75 -3.67
N HIS A 236 -5.37 1.84 -4.46
CA HIS A 236 -5.26 1.99 -5.91
C HIS A 236 -6.25 2.97 -6.54
N ASP A 237 -7.03 3.70 -5.75
CA ASP A 237 -8.08 4.58 -6.27
C ASP A 237 -7.50 5.91 -6.79
N PRO A 238 -7.67 6.26 -8.08
CA PRO A 238 -7.27 7.56 -8.61
C PRO A 238 -7.93 8.75 -7.88
N ASP A 239 -9.07 8.53 -7.23
CA ASP A 239 -9.78 9.56 -6.50
C ASP A 239 -9.01 10.05 -5.25
N VAL A 240 -8.01 9.29 -4.77
CA VAL A 240 -7.07 9.76 -3.74
C VAL A 240 -6.42 11.08 -4.16
N LEU A 241 -5.94 11.18 -5.40
CA LEU A 241 -5.36 12.42 -5.91
C LEU A 241 -6.37 13.56 -6.11
N LYS A 242 -7.65 13.22 -6.34
CA LYS A 242 -8.71 14.22 -6.50
C LYS A 242 -9.20 14.77 -5.17
N HIS A 243 -9.36 13.89 -4.18
CA HIS A 243 -9.92 14.24 -2.86
C HIS A 243 -8.94 15.04 -2.01
N TYR A 244 -7.66 14.71 -2.02
CA TYR A 244 -6.69 15.34 -1.12
C TYR A 244 -5.98 16.53 -1.75
N PRO A 245 -5.52 17.51 -0.93
CA PRO A 245 -4.71 18.61 -1.41
C PRO A 245 -3.34 18.13 -1.90
N HIS A 246 -2.65 18.99 -2.62
CA HIS A 246 -1.33 18.75 -3.17
C HIS A 246 -0.32 19.70 -2.50
N SER A 247 0.93 19.25 -2.36
CA SER A 247 2.00 20.10 -1.82
C SER A 247 2.36 21.26 -2.77
N ASP A 248 2.21 21.03 -4.07
CA ASP A 248 2.40 21.99 -5.16
C ASP A 248 1.42 21.66 -6.28
N LEU A 249 0.86 22.67 -6.95
CA LEU A 249 -0.05 22.48 -8.08
C LEU A 249 0.58 21.71 -9.25
N SER A 250 1.89 21.85 -9.45
CA SER A 250 2.65 21.09 -10.45
C SER A 250 2.69 19.58 -10.16
N LEU A 251 2.49 19.17 -8.89
CA LEU A 251 2.48 17.78 -8.42
C LEU A 251 1.06 17.21 -8.25
N SER A 252 0.02 17.95 -8.65
CA SER A 252 -1.38 17.61 -8.42
C SER A 252 -1.84 16.27 -8.99
N THR A 253 -1.13 15.75 -9.99
CA THR A 253 -1.41 14.45 -10.63
C THR A 253 -0.55 13.31 -10.09
N HIS A 254 0.34 13.59 -9.14
CA HIS A 254 1.32 12.62 -8.65
C HIS A 254 1.38 12.49 -7.13
N VAL A 255 1.11 13.57 -6.38
CA VAL A 255 1.28 13.58 -4.92
C VAL A 255 0.02 14.11 -4.24
N ALA A 256 -0.52 13.34 -3.29
CA ALA A 256 -1.60 13.74 -2.39
C ALA A 256 -1.08 13.89 -0.96
N VAL A 257 -1.54 14.95 -0.26
CA VAL A 257 -1.18 15.28 1.13
C VAL A 257 -2.29 14.75 2.05
N LEU A 258 -2.08 13.56 2.62
CA LEU A 258 -3.11 12.80 3.34
C LEU A 258 -3.34 13.24 4.79
N HIS A 259 -2.39 13.95 5.40
CA HIS A 259 -2.51 14.49 6.75
C HIS A 259 -3.35 15.78 6.81
N LYS A 260 -3.72 16.35 5.66
CA LYS A 260 -4.65 17.47 5.52
C LYS A 260 -6.07 16.97 5.22
N SER A 261 -7.06 17.77 5.59
CA SER A 261 -8.46 17.46 5.27
C SER A 261 -8.67 17.34 3.76
N PRO A 262 -9.50 16.39 3.30
CA PRO A 262 -9.86 16.30 1.89
C PRO A 262 -10.58 17.58 1.43
N LYS A 263 -10.48 17.86 0.13
CA LYS A 263 -11.14 19.02 -0.51
C LYS A 263 -12.66 18.86 -0.54
N ASN A 264 -13.11 17.62 -0.68
CA ASN A 264 -14.52 17.22 -0.69
C ASN A 264 -14.67 16.00 0.22
N SER A 265 -15.81 15.83 0.86
CA SER A 265 -16.13 14.59 1.61
C SER A 265 -16.08 13.39 0.67
N VAL A 266 -15.46 12.32 1.12
CA VAL A 266 -15.35 11.03 0.43
C VAL A 266 -16.62 10.21 0.62
#